data_1e63ed3605dc5e81403ff4c30a7c94ff
#
_entry.id   1e63ed3605dc5e81403ff4c30a7c94ff
#
_cell.length_a   1.000
_cell.length_b   1.000
_cell.length_c   1.000
_cell.angle_alpha   90.00
_cell.angle_beta   90.00
_cell.angle_gamma   90.00
#
_symmetry.space_group_name_H-M   'P 1'
#
loop_
_entity.id
_entity.type
_entity.pdbx_description
1 polymer ?
#
loop_
_entity_poly.entity_id
_entity_poly.type
_entity_poly.pdbx_seq_one_letter_code
_entity_poly.pdbx_strand_id
1 'polypeptide(L)'
;MARVSLIKEGERPELSDLIGTIRAERGGRFPNLYRALLNSPSVAEGWLKFFTAVRQKAKLHGRYRELAILRVALLNGADYEYRAHVPFALQEGVTQAQIDALPGWQVSAKFDDRERAVLAYTDCVTREIRAPDPIFAELRRHFDDRELVELTATVAGYNLVSRFLEAMQIDHEK
;
A
#
# COMPACT_ATOMS: atom_id res chain seq x y z
N MET A 1 -9.69 18.68 -4.13
CA MET A 1 -11.08 18.28 -3.72
C MET A 1 -11.43 17.02 -4.49
N ALA A 2 -11.95 15.99 -3.81
CA ALA A 2 -12.30 14.73 -4.45
C ALA A 2 -13.24 14.92 -5.65
N ARG A 3 -13.00 14.15 -6.73
CA ARG A 3 -13.81 14.21 -7.98
C ARG A 3 -15.14 13.45 -7.88
N VAL A 4 -15.33 12.70 -6.81
CA VAL A 4 -16.58 11.99 -6.48
C VAL A 4 -17.02 12.36 -5.07
N SER A 5 -18.30 12.16 -4.76
CA SER A 5 -18.81 12.38 -3.41
C SER A 5 -18.16 11.41 -2.43
N LEU A 6 -17.84 11.90 -1.24
CA LEU A 6 -17.36 11.09 -0.13
C LEU A 6 -18.57 10.73 0.75
N ILE A 7 -19.05 9.51 0.63
CA ILE A 7 -20.21 9.01 1.37
C ILE A 7 -20.00 9.22 2.88
N LYS A 8 -20.98 9.84 3.53
CA LYS A 8 -20.95 10.06 4.98
C LYS A 8 -21.65 8.92 5.72
N GLU A 9 -21.26 8.72 6.97
CA GLU A 9 -21.95 7.77 7.83
C GLU A 9 -23.42 8.16 7.99
N GLY A 10 -24.32 7.21 7.87
CA GLY A 10 -25.76 7.44 7.95
C GLY A 10 -26.41 8.03 6.69
N GLU A 11 -25.63 8.49 5.71
CA GLU A 11 -26.16 9.06 4.45
C GLU A 11 -26.84 7.99 3.58
N ARG A 12 -26.35 6.74 3.63
CA ARG A 12 -26.87 5.60 2.90
C ARG A 12 -27.05 4.41 3.83
N PRO A 13 -28.25 4.25 4.44
CA PRO A 13 -28.51 3.22 5.45
C PRO A 13 -28.23 1.79 4.98
N GLU A 14 -28.43 1.50 3.68
CA GLU A 14 -28.14 0.21 3.06
C GLU A 14 -26.67 -0.17 3.06
N LEU A 15 -25.78 0.77 3.31
CA LEU A 15 -24.32 0.54 3.39
C LEU A 15 -23.82 0.36 4.84
N SER A 16 -24.72 0.38 5.82
CA SER A 16 -24.35 0.36 7.25
C SER A 16 -23.45 -0.83 7.61
N ASP A 17 -23.80 -2.04 7.16
CA ASP A 17 -23.03 -3.25 7.46
C ASP A 17 -21.63 -3.23 6.81
N LEU A 18 -21.55 -2.76 5.57
CA LEU A 18 -20.26 -2.63 4.88
C LEU A 18 -19.38 -1.55 5.54
N ILE A 19 -19.96 -0.42 5.95
CA ILE A 19 -19.24 0.62 6.69
C ILE A 19 -18.76 0.07 8.03
N GLY A 20 -19.58 -0.69 8.74
CA GLY A 20 -19.20 -1.38 9.97
C GLY A 20 -18.00 -2.32 9.77
N THR A 21 -18.03 -3.12 8.72
CA THR A 21 -16.92 -4.01 8.35
C THR A 21 -15.65 -3.24 8.01
N ILE A 22 -15.75 -2.15 7.22
CA ILE A 22 -14.61 -1.28 6.91
C ILE A 22 -13.98 -0.74 8.19
N ARG A 23 -14.77 -0.23 9.11
CA ARG A 23 -14.27 0.28 10.40
C ARG A 23 -13.56 -0.80 11.19
N ALA A 24 -14.17 -1.97 11.33
CA ALA A 24 -13.58 -3.09 12.07
C ALA A 24 -12.19 -3.46 11.52
N GLU A 25 -12.06 -3.54 10.19
CA GLU A 25 -10.81 -3.91 9.54
C GLU A 25 -9.79 -2.77 9.40
N ARG A 26 -10.19 -1.53 9.68
CA ARG A 26 -9.33 -0.32 9.58
C ARG A 26 -9.11 0.37 10.93
N GLY A 27 -9.25 -0.39 12.03
CA GLY A 27 -8.96 0.10 13.39
C GLY A 27 -9.90 1.22 13.82
N GLY A 28 -11.19 1.10 13.53
CA GLY A 28 -12.24 2.06 13.87
C GLY A 28 -12.32 3.27 12.93
N ARG A 29 -11.38 3.41 11.99
CA ARG A 29 -11.33 4.52 11.04
C ARG A 29 -12.26 4.31 9.85
N PHE A 30 -12.70 5.43 9.26
CA PHE A 30 -13.49 5.44 8.02
C PHE A 30 -12.80 6.37 7.00
N PRO A 31 -11.71 5.87 6.33
CA PRO A 31 -10.88 6.69 5.46
C PRO A 31 -11.62 7.22 4.23
N ASN A 32 -11.21 8.41 3.76
CA ASN A 32 -11.78 9.05 2.56
C ASN A 32 -11.70 8.15 1.32
N LEU A 33 -10.67 7.32 1.21
CA LEU A 33 -10.57 6.29 0.18
C LEU A 33 -11.83 5.39 0.15
N TYR A 34 -12.23 4.84 1.30
CA TYR A 34 -13.42 3.99 1.38
C TYR A 34 -14.71 4.75 1.19
N ARG A 35 -14.76 6.00 1.66
CA ARG A 35 -15.92 6.88 1.43
C ARG A 35 -16.13 7.17 -0.06
N ALA A 36 -15.05 7.27 -0.84
CA ALA A 36 -15.11 7.37 -2.29
C ALA A 36 -15.51 6.04 -2.95
N LEU A 37 -14.90 4.92 -2.53
CA LEU A 37 -15.16 3.57 -3.05
C LEU A 37 -16.61 3.15 -2.86
N LEU A 38 -17.28 3.58 -1.79
CA LEU A 38 -18.67 3.25 -1.49
C LEU A 38 -19.69 3.80 -2.50
N ASN A 39 -19.29 4.67 -3.44
CA ASN A 39 -20.12 4.97 -4.61
C ASN A 39 -20.35 3.71 -5.47
N SER A 40 -19.48 2.68 -5.35
CA SER A 40 -19.65 1.34 -5.91
C SER A 40 -19.43 0.30 -4.82
N PRO A 41 -20.48 -0.17 -4.11
CA PRO A 41 -20.35 -1.09 -2.98
C PRO A 41 -19.60 -2.37 -3.33
N SER A 42 -19.84 -2.95 -4.49
CA SER A 42 -19.16 -4.17 -4.95
C SER A 42 -17.65 -3.98 -5.12
N VAL A 43 -17.22 -2.80 -5.62
CA VAL A 43 -15.79 -2.46 -5.71
C VAL A 43 -15.21 -2.26 -4.32
N ALA A 44 -15.91 -1.57 -3.42
CA ALA A 44 -15.47 -1.35 -2.05
C ALA A 44 -15.27 -2.67 -1.29
N GLU A 45 -16.19 -3.63 -1.44
CA GLU A 45 -16.06 -4.98 -0.84
C GLU A 45 -14.84 -5.75 -1.38
N GLY A 46 -14.67 -5.82 -2.70
CA GLY A 46 -13.54 -6.50 -3.31
C GLY A 46 -12.21 -5.89 -2.89
N TRP A 47 -12.15 -4.55 -2.87
CA TRP A 47 -11.00 -3.78 -2.38
C TRP A 47 -10.67 -4.10 -0.92
N LEU A 48 -11.69 -4.04 -0.05
CA LEU A 48 -11.52 -4.34 1.36
C LEU A 48 -10.95 -5.74 1.58
N LYS A 49 -11.54 -6.76 0.94
CA LYS A 49 -11.11 -8.15 1.03
C LYS A 49 -9.66 -8.34 0.58
N PHE A 50 -9.30 -7.77 -0.57
CA PHE A 50 -7.94 -7.88 -1.11
C PHE A 50 -6.92 -7.21 -0.18
N PHE A 51 -7.13 -5.96 0.20
CA PHE A 51 -6.18 -5.24 1.03
C PHE A 51 -6.14 -5.71 2.49
N THR A 52 -7.20 -6.33 2.99
CA THR A 52 -7.16 -7.03 4.28
C THR A 52 -6.31 -8.30 4.19
N ALA A 53 -6.40 -9.06 3.10
CA ALA A 53 -5.52 -10.21 2.87
C ALA A 53 -4.05 -9.79 2.83
N VAL A 54 -3.70 -8.79 2.03
CA VAL A 54 -2.32 -8.27 1.88
C VAL A 54 -1.77 -7.72 3.20
N ARG A 55 -2.56 -6.97 3.96
CA ARG A 55 -2.08 -6.24 5.14
C ARG A 55 -2.10 -7.06 6.43
N GLN A 56 -3.04 -7.99 6.58
CA GLN A 56 -3.32 -8.64 7.86
C GLN A 56 -3.14 -10.16 7.83
N LYS A 57 -3.17 -10.80 6.64
CA LYS A 57 -3.12 -12.27 6.52
C LYS A 57 -1.88 -12.78 5.79
N ALA A 58 -1.06 -11.88 5.27
CA ALA A 58 0.17 -12.23 4.60
C ALA A 58 1.22 -12.75 5.60
N LYS A 59 2.05 -13.71 5.17
CA LYS A 59 3.23 -14.18 5.87
C LYS A 59 4.38 -13.19 5.74
N LEU A 60 4.43 -12.44 4.63
CA LEU A 60 5.45 -11.42 4.38
C LEU A 60 5.53 -10.46 5.56
N HIS A 61 6.73 -10.36 6.16
CA HIS A 61 6.93 -9.50 7.32
C HIS A 61 6.57 -8.04 7.00
N GLY A 62 5.87 -7.39 7.92
CA GLY A 62 5.34 -6.04 7.76
C GLY A 62 6.39 -5.02 7.34
N ARG A 63 7.61 -5.13 7.84
CA ARG A 63 8.74 -4.27 7.47
C ARG A 63 8.96 -4.22 5.95
N TYR A 64 9.00 -5.36 5.27
CA TYR A 64 9.21 -5.41 3.81
C TYR A 64 7.97 -4.93 3.05
N ARG A 65 6.80 -5.26 3.56
CA ARG A 65 5.52 -4.77 3.03
C ARG A 65 5.47 -3.24 3.07
N GLU A 66 5.74 -2.63 4.21
CA GLU A 66 5.66 -1.18 4.36
C GLU A 66 6.77 -0.44 3.58
N LEU A 67 7.99 -1.00 3.50
CA LEU A 67 9.04 -0.46 2.63
C LEU A 67 8.58 -0.41 1.16
N ALA A 68 7.99 -1.49 0.67
CA ALA A 68 7.45 -1.54 -0.70
C ALA A 68 6.32 -0.53 -0.90
N ILE A 69 5.39 -0.43 0.06
CA ILE A 69 4.26 0.52 0.01
C ILE A 69 4.75 1.97 -0.06
N LEU A 70 5.63 2.37 0.86
CA LEU A 70 6.19 3.71 0.88
C LEU A 70 6.96 4.03 -0.41
N ARG A 71 7.69 3.03 -0.93
CA ARG A 71 8.43 3.21 -2.18
C ARG A 71 7.51 3.38 -3.39
N VAL A 72 6.44 2.58 -3.49
CA VAL A 72 5.40 2.76 -4.53
C VAL A 72 4.79 4.15 -4.45
N ALA A 73 4.42 4.58 -3.25
CA ALA A 73 3.82 5.90 -3.03
C ALA A 73 4.73 7.04 -3.49
N LEU A 74 6.04 6.98 -3.13
CA LEU A 74 7.04 7.95 -3.59
C LEU A 74 7.18 7.98 -5.11
N LEU A 75 7.27 6.81 -5.74
CA LEU A 75 7.44 6.69 -7.19
C LEU A 75 6.24 7.23 -7.97
N ASN A 76 5.05 7.08 -7.43
CA ASN A 76 3.79 7.53 -8.04
C ASN A 76 3.39 8.95 -7.62
N GLY A 77 4.12 9.61 -6.72
CA GLY A 77 3.76 10.91 -6.17
C GLY A 77 2.46 10.89 -5.35
N ALA A 78 2.11 9.74 -4.76
CA ALA A 78 0.88 9.52 -4.00
C ALA A 78 1.07 9.93 -2.52
N ASP A 79 0.98 11.23 -2.24
CA ASP A 79 1.22 11.82 -0.92
C ASP A 79 0.24 11.28 0.15
N TYR A 80 -1.02 11.06 -0.22
CA TYR A 80 -2.00 10.44 0.65
C TYR A 80 -1.53 9.09 1.19
N GLU A 81 -1.10 8.21 0.29
CA GLU A 81 -0.68 6.86 0.64
C GLU A 81 0.62 6.87 1.44
N TYR A 82 1.58 7.71 1.03
CA TYR A 82 2.83 7.87 1.75
C TYR A 82 2.60 8.25 3.22
N ARG A 83 1.85 9.32 3.47
CA ARG A 83 1.55 9.80 4.83
C ARG A 83 0.75 8.79 5.64
N ALA A 84 -0.21 8.11 5.01
CA ALA A 84 -1.01 7.09 5.68
C ALA A 84 -0.18 5.89 6.17
N HIS A 85 0.90 5.54 5.44
CA HIS A 85 1.70 4.36 5.73
C HIS A 85 2.96 4.60 6.56
N VAL A 86 3.46 5.84 6.69
CA VAL A 86 4.60 6.16 7.57
C VAL A 86 4.42 5.64 9.01
N PRO A 87 3.28 5.83 9.69
CA PRO A 87 3.09 5.31 11.05
C PRO A 87 3.14 3.78 11.11
N PHE A 88 2.60 3.09 10.11
CA PHE A 88 2.66 1.62 10.05
C PHE A 88 4.08 1.13 9.79
N ALA A 89 4.83 1.78 8.91
CA ALA A 89 6.22 1.44 8.66
C ALA A 89 7.07 1.54 9.93
N LEU A 90 6.88 2.59 10.73
CA LEU A 90 7.55 2.75 12.02
C LEU A 90 7.16 1.64 13.00
N GLN A 91 5.88 1.27 13.08
CA GLN A 91 5.39 0.17 13.92
C GLN A 91 5.98 -1.19 13.51
N GLU A 92 6.21 -1.41 12.23
CA GLU A 92 6.80 -2.63 11.68
C GLU A 92 8.34 -2.63 11.71
N GLY A 93 8.95 -1.62 12.34
CA GLY A 93 10.39 -1.55 12.59
C GLY A 93 11.21 -0.90 11.49
N VAL A 94 10.59 -0.27 10.49
CA VAL A 94 11.29 0.65 9.57
C VAL A 94 11.67 1.90 10.36
N THR A 95 12.92 2.32 10.32
CA THR A 95 13.37 3.49 11.06
C THR A 95 13.07 4.78 10.32
N GLN A 96 12.93 5.90 11.04
CA GLN A 96 12.78 7.22 10.41
C GLN A 96 13.94 7.52 9.45
N ALA A 97 15.17 7.14 9.82
CA ALA A 97 16.35 7.32 8.97
C ALA A 97 16.27 6.52 7.64
N GLN A 98 15.59 5.37 7.63
CA GLN A 98 15.31 4.62 6.40
C GLN A 98 14.21 5.28 5.57
N ILE A 99 13.15 5.77 6.22
CA ILE A 99 12.07 6.49 5.55
C ILE A 99 12.61 7.73 4.84
N ASP A 100 13.45 8.52 5.53
CA ASP A 100 14.09 9.71 4.97
C ASP A 100 15.06 9.38 3.81
N ALA A 101 15.68 8.19 3.84
CA ALA A 101 16.62 7.73 2.82
C ALA A 101 15.95 7.04 1.61
N LEU A 102 14.65 6.72 1.68
CA LEU A 102 13.92 6.01 0.61
C LEU A 102 14.03 6.67 -0.78
N PRO A 103 14.02 8.01 -0.92
CA PRO A 103 14.17 8.65 -2.25
C PRO A 103 15.48 8.27 -2.96
N GLY A 104 16.58 8.14 -2.21
CA GLY A 104 17.91 7.80 -2.70
C GLY A 104 18.44 6.47 -2.15
N TRP A 105 17.59 5.48 -1.96
CA TRP A 105 17.92 4.22 -1.30
C TRP A 105 19.12 3.50 -1.92
N GLN A 106 19.33 3.65 -3.24
CA GLN A 106 20.38 2.95 -3.98
C GLN A 106 21.80 3.24 -3.45
N VAL A 107 22.05 4.47 -3.01
CA VAL A 107 23.35 4.91 -2.49
C VAL A 107 23.38 4.99 -0.96
N SER A 108 22.29 4.69 -0.28
CA SER A 108 22.19 4.74 1.17
C SER A 108 22.70 3.44 1.81
N ALA A 109 23.51 3.56 2.87
CA ALA A 109 23.96 2.44 3.69
C ALA A 109 22.93 1.99 4.76
N LYS A 110 21.72 2.53 4.72
CA LYS A 110 20.69 2.27 5.73
C LYS A 110 19.86 1.00 5.48
N PHE A 111 20.01 0.39 4.32
CA PHE A 111 19.23 -0.77 3.90
C PHE A 111 20.14 -1.99 3.79
N ASP A 112 19.70 -3.10 4.38
CA ASP A 112 20.35 -4.40 4.23
C ASP A 112 20.08 -5.02 2.85
N ASP A 113 20.72 -6.15 2.55
CA ASP A 113 20.63 -6.79 1.23
C ASP A 113 19.19 -7.23 0.90
N ARG A 114 18.45 -7.71 1.89
CA ARG A 114 17.05 -8.12 1.73
C ARG A 114 16.13 -6.94 1.43
N GLU A 115 16.31 -5.84 2.17
CA GLU A 115 15.57 -4.59 1.95
C GLU A 115 15.89 -3.98 0.58
N ARG A 116 17.15 -4.01 0.18
CA ARG A 116 17.60 -3.57 -1.14
C ARG A 116 16.98 -4.39 -2.26
N ALA A 117 16.89 -5.71 -2.10
CA ALA A 117 16.22 -6.57 -3.07
C ALA A 117 14.72 -6.22 -3.20
N VAL A 118 14.02 -5.96 -2.10
CA VAL A 118 12.61 -5.49 -2.09
C VAL A 118 12.48 -4.17 -2.82
N LEU A 119 13.34 -3.19 -2.54
CA LEU A 119 13.28 -1.85 -3.13
C LEU A 119 13.60 -1.88 -4.63
N ALA A 120 14.61 -2.67 -5.05
CA ALA A 120 14.95 -2.85 -6.48
C ALA A 120 13.78 -3.48 -7.25
N TYR A 121 13.17 -4.53 -6.69
CA TYR A 121 11.99 -5.16 -7.26
C TYR A 121 10.81 -4.20 -7.36
N THR A 122 10.55 -3.44 -6.29
CA THR A 122 9.48 -2.44 -6.24
C THR A 122 9.67 -1.37 -7.32
N ASP A 123 10.90 -0.88 -7.51
CA ASP A 123 11.22 0.12 -8.53
C ASP A 123 10.90 -0.40 -9.94
N CYS A 124 11.37 -1.62 -10.28
CA CYS A 124 11.14 -2.21 -11.60
C CYS A 124 9.66 -2.45 -11.86
N VAL A 125 8.94 -3.10 -10.94
CA VAL A 125 7.51 -3.41 -11.14
C VAL A 125 6.67 -2.14 -11.21
N THR A 126 7.02 -1.10 -10.45
CA THR A 126 6.27 0.16 -10.46
C THR A 126 6.50 0.97 -11.74
N ARG A 127 7.75 1.05 -12.23
CA ARG A 127 8.12 1.88 -13.38
C ARG A 127 7.95 1.17 -14.72
N GLU A 128 8.27 -0.14 -14.75
CA GLU A 128 8.43 -0.91 -15.99
C GLU A 128 7.43 -2.06 -16.12
N ILE A 129 6.58 -2.29 -15.09
CA ILE A 129 5.61 -3.40 -15.00
C ILE A 129 6.30 -4.78 -14.88
N ARG A 130 7.56 -4.88 -15.26
CA ARG A 130 8.36 -6.11 -15.30
C ARG A 130 9.52 -6.02 -14.34
N ALA A 131 9.91 -7.16 -13.78
CA ALA A 131 11.18 -7.30 -13.09
C ALA A 131 12.14 -8.09 -13.99
N PRO A 132 13.33 -7.57 -14.33
CA PRO A 132 14.37 -8.32 -15.01
C PRO A 132 14.77 -9.58 -14.20
N ASP A 133 15.13 -10.66 -14.90
CA ASP A 133 15.51 -11.93 -14.27
C ASP A 133 16.56 -11.79 -13.15
N PRO A 134 17.63 -10.99 -13.31
CA PRO A 134 18.62 -10.81 -12.23
C PRO A 134 18.03 -10.18 -10.97
N ILE A 135 17.11 -9.21 -11.11
CA ILE A 135 16.42 -8.57 -9.95
C ILE A 135 15.52 -9.59 -9.25
N PHE A 136 14.76 -10.37 -10.02
CA PHE A 136 13.90 -11.40 -9.46
C PHE A 136 14.70 -12.54 -8.82
N ALA A 137 15.81 -12.95 -9.42
CA ALA A 137 16.71 -13.96 -8.87
C ALA A 137 17.31 -13.53 -7.52
N GLU A 138 17.72 -12.26 -7.38
CA GLU A 138 18.20 -11.73 -6.12
C GLU A 138 17.10 -11.73 -5.05
N LEU A 139 15.89 -11.28 -5.39
CA LEU A 139 14.75 -11.32 -4.48
C LEU A 139 14.45 -12.75 -4.01
N ARG A 140 14.52 -13.74 -4.93
CA ARG A 140 14.28 -15.15 -4.64
C ARG A 140 15.29 -15.78 -3.67
N ARG A 141 16.44 -15.21 -3.48
CA ARG A 141 17.42 -15.65 -2.46
C ARG A 141 16.96 -15.37 -1.03
N HIS A 142 16.04 -14.44 -0.85
CA HIS A 142 15.61 -13.93 0.44
C HIS A 142 14.19 -14.36 0.82
N PHE A 143 13.34 -14.71 -0.13
CA PHE A 143 11.91 -14.95 0.07
C PHE A 143 11.45 -16.25 -0.59
N ASP A 144 10.55 -16.96 0.08
CA ASP A 144 9.89 -18.14 -0.48
C ASP A 144 8.78 -17.75 -1.49
N ASP A 145 8.21 -18.74 -2.20
CA ASP A 145 7.19 -18.51 -3.23
C ASP A 145 5.95 -17.79 -2.69
N ARG A 146 5.56 -18.08 -1.45
CA ARG A 146 4.42 -17.41 -0.81
C ARG A 146 4.73 -15.93 -0.56
N GLU A 147 5.87 -15.63 0.02
CA GLU A 147 6.31 -14.26 0.30
C GLU A 147 6.51 -13.46 -1.00
N LEU A 148 7.01 -14.10 -2.07
CA LEU A 148 7.14 -13.49 -3.39
C LEU A 148 5.78 -13.11 -4.00
N VAL A 149 4.78 -13.98 -3.89
CA VAL A 149 3.40 -13.70 -4.32
C VAL A 149 2.82 -12.55 -3.50
N GLU A 150 2.99 -12.58 -2.18
CA GLU A 150 2.48 -11.55 -1.27
C GLU A 150 3.15 -10.19 -1.49
N LEU A 151 4.47 -10.16 -1.73
CA LEU A 151 5.19 -8.93 -2.08
C LEU A 151 4.74 -8.39 -3.45
N THR A 152 4.62 -9.27 -4.44
CA THR A 152 4.14 -8.87 -5.78
C THR A 152 2.72 -8.32 -5.70
N ALA A 153 1.83 -8.98 -4.96
CA ALA A 153 0.46 -8.51 -4.71
C ALA A 153 0.46 -7.15 -3.98
N THR A 154 1.39 -6.96 -3.04
CA THR A 154 1.57 -5.67 -2.35
C THR A 154 1.96 -4.58 -3.34
N VAL A 155 3.03 -4.76 -4.10
CA VAL A 155 3.51 -3.75 -5.05
C VAL A 155 2.46 -3.43 -6.10
N ALA A 156 1.85 -4.44 -6.73
CA ALA A 156 0.81 -4.26 -7.74
C ALA A 156 -0.44 -3.59 -7.15
N GLY A 157 -0.88 -4.04 -5.96
CA GLY A 157 -2.03 -3.48 -5.27
C GLY A 157 -1.84 -2.01 -4.90
N TYR A 158 -0.68 -1.64 -4.38
CA TYR A 158 -0.42 -0.23 -4.01
C TYR A 158 -0.16 0.67 -5.22
N ASN A 159 0.25 0.13 -6.35
CA ASN A 159 0.17 0.83 -7.64
C ASN A 159 -1.29 1.11 -8.04
N LEU A 160 -2.20 0.15 -7.82
CA LEU A 160 -3.65 0.38 -8.01
C LEU A 160 -4.17 1.48 -7.07
N VAL A 161 -3.81 1.41 -5.76
CA VAL A 161 -4.23 2.41 -4.76
C VAL A 161 -3.76 3.81 -5.17
N SER A 162 -2.47 3.98 -5.47
CA SER A 162 -1.90 5.27 -5.86
C SER A 162 -2.65 5.85 -7.06
N ARG A 163 -2.84 5.05 -8.11
CA ARG A 163 -3.55 5.50 -9.32
C ARG A 163 -5.01 5.89 -9.06
N PHE A 164 -5.69 5.14 -8.18
CA PHE A 164 -7.07 5.47 -7.81
C PHE A 164 -7.14 6.78 -7.03
N LEU A 165 -6.30 6.94 -6.01
CA LEU A 165 -6.26 8.14 -5.18
C LEU A 165 -5.96 9.40 -5.99
N GLU A 166 -4.92 9.35 -6.82
CA GLU A 166 -4.51 10.48 -7.66
C GLU A 166 -5.55 10.79 -8.75
N ALA A 167 -6.07 9.77 -9.44
CA ALA A 167 -7.10 9.96 -10.46
C ALA A 167 -8.39 10.56 -9.90
N MET A 168 -8.78 10.17 -8.68
CA MET A 168 -9.98 10.65 -8.00
C MET A 168 -9.74 11.89 -7.13
N GLN A 169 -8.48 12.34 -7.01
CA GLN A 169 -8.07 13.47 -6.16
C GLN A 169 -8.59 13.35 -4.73
N ILE A 170 -8.35 12.18 -4.13
CA ILE A 170 -8.77 11.92 -2.75
C ILE A 170 -7.76 12.56 -1.80
N ASP A 171 -8.21 13.55 -1.05
CA ASP A 171 -7.40 14.23 -0.04
C ASP A 171 -7.36 13.45 1.28
N HIS A 172 -6.32 13.67 2.07
CA HIS A 172 -6.22 13.20 3.45
C HIS A 172 -7.39 13.68 4.30
N GLU A 173 -7.73 12.89 5.29
CA GLU A 173 -8.62 13.29 6.37
C GLU A 173 -8.02 14.50 7.11
N LYS A 174 -8.85 15.51 7.36
CA LYS A 174 -8.48 16.69 8.15
C LYS A 174 -8.51 16.36 9.63
#